data_d1624aa3f89880ae5b283ae8ee1369b4
#
_entry.id   d1624aa3f89880ae5b283ae8ee1369b4
#
_cell.length_a   1.000
_cell.length_b   1.000
_cell.length_c   1.000
_cell.angle_alpha   90.00
_cell.angle_beta   90.00
_cell.angle_gamma   90.00
#
_symmetry.space_group_name_H-M   'P 1'
#
loop_
_entity.id
_entity.type
_entity.pdbx_description
1 polymer ?
#
loop_
_entity_poly.entity_id
_entity_poly.type
_entity_poly.pdbx_seq_one_letter_code
_entity_poly.pdbx_strand_id
1 'polypeptide(L)'
;MANFNTHLNVAFMVSGTLSLTVYKAGLVDDSGFLMCAALGTIGGLLPDLDSDNSTPIKLGFNLISFVFAFGLVMHWRGELSLLALMVLWLAGYGFMRYVVFYVFTTMTVHRGVIHSVPYMAILGLALTYLSHDILHLPLTVSWFYGLFLFGGAMVHLALDELYSVNLSNMKMKRSSGTAMKFYQHKDKWWYLLLYVILALLLYIAPPFDTFWQQVSDPAAWAKLKLGLWPELIKGWLS
;
A
#
# COMPACT_ATOMS: atom_id res chain seq x y z
N MET A 1 -18.61 -1.50 9.46
CA MET A 1 -17.40 -0.78 9.01
C MET A 1 -16.77 -0.17 10.23
N ALA A 2 -15.46 -0.27 10.36
CA ALA A 2 -14.71 0.47 11.38
C ALA A 2 -14.72 1.97 11.05
N ASN A 3 -14.33 2.82 12.00
CA ASN A 3 -14.22 4.25 11.73
C ASN A 3 -12.85 4.58 11.11
N PHE A 4 -12.73 5.74 10.48
CA PHE A 4 -11.50 6.21 9.83
C PHE A 4 -10.26 6.13 10.74
N ASN A 5 -10.39 6.58 12.01
CA ASN A 5 -9.27 6.55 12.96
C ASN A 5 -8.81 5.12 13.26
N THR A 6 -9.73 4.16 13.30
CA THR A 6 -9.38 2.75 13.50
C THR A 6 -8.60 2.22 12.32
N HIS A 7 -9.06 2.47 11.08
CA HIS A 7 -8.34 2.06 9.86
C HIS A 7 -6.94 2.68 9.81
N LEU A 8 -6.83 3.99 10.05
CA LEU A 8 -5.56 4.69 10.07
C LEU A 8 -4.60 4.11 11.11
N ASN A 9 -5.05 3.99 12.36
CA ASN A 9 -4.18 3.55 13.46
C ASN A 9 -3.72 2.10 13.27
N VAL A 10 -4.62 1.19 12.91
CA VAL A 10 -4.26 -0.22 12.72
C VAL A 10 -3.37 -0.39 11.48
N ALA A 11 -3.68 0.26 10.37
CA ALA A 11 -2.81 0.24 9.19
C ALA A 11 -1.42 0.80 9.49
N PHE A 12 -1.32 1.90 10.21
CA PHE A 12 -0.05 2.48 10.64
C PHE A 12 0.75 1.53 11.53
N MET A 13 0.12 0.93 12.55
CA MET A 13 0.79 -0.02 13.45
C MET A 13 1.27 -1.27 12.73
N VAL A 14 0.43 -1.87 11.91
CA VAL A 14 0.78 -3.08 11.15
C VAL A 14 1.89 -2.77 10.14
N SER A 15 1.72 -1.71 9.35
CA SER A 15 2.72 -1.32 8.34
C SER A 15 4.04 -0.90 8.97
N GLY A 16 4.00 -0.14 10.07
CA GLY A 16 5.18 0.25 10.82
C GLY A 16 5.95 -0.95 11.38
N THR A 17 5.24 -1.92 11.96
CA THR A 17 5.86 -3.14 12.49
C THR A 17 6.46 -4.00 11.37
N LEU A 18 5.74 -4.21 10.29
CA LEU A 18 6.23 -4.99 9.15
C LEU A 18 7.42 -4.30 8.46
N SER A 19 7.36 -2.97 8.26
CA SER A 19 8.46 -2.23 7.65
C SER A 19 9.72 -2.26 8.52
N LEU A 20 9.57 -2.18 9.85
CA LEU A 20 10.69 -2.35 10.79
C LEU A 20 11.27 -3.78 10.69
N THR A 21 10.42 -4.78 10.49
CA THR A 21 10.86 -6.18 10.34
C THR A 21 11.73 -6.36 9.10
N VAL A 22 11.27 -5.88 7.93
CA VAL A 22 12.05 -6.00 6.68
C VAL A 22 13.32 -5.15 6.70
N TYR A 23 13.30 -4.00 7.38
CA TYR A 23 14.46 -3.17 7.61
C TYR A 23 15.52 -3.89 8.49
N LYS A 24 15.10 -4.46 9.62
CA LYS A 24 15.98 -5.24 10.52
C LYS A 24 16.53 -6.51 9.87
N ALA A 25 15.80 -7.08 8.92
CA ALA A 25 16.29 -8.16 8.08
C ALA A 25 17.32 -7.69 7.03
N GLY A 26 17.50 -6.37 6.84
CA GLY A 26 18.43 -5.79 5.87
C GLY A 26 17.92 -5.88 4.42
N LEU A 27 16.62 -6.03 4.24
CA LEU A 27 15.97 -6.13 2.92
C LEU A 27 15.65 -4.75 2.31
N VAL A 28 15.57 -3.72 3.14
CA VAL A 28 15.39 -2.32 2.74
C VAL A 28 16.30 -1.42 3.58
N ASP A 29 16.64 -0.25 3.06
CA ASP A 29 17.38 0.80 3.74
C ASP A 29 16.47 1.72 4.57
N ASP A 30 17.02 2.79 5.17
CA ASP A 30 16.27 3.76 5.98
C ASP A 30 15.15 4.42 5.19
N SER A 31 15.40 4.77 3.93
CA SER A 31 14.39 5.37 3.06
C SER A 31 13.29 4.37 2.70
N GLY A 32 13.67 3.13 2.41
CA GLY A 32 12.75 2.03 2.14
C GLY A 32 11.87 1.70 3.35
N PHE A 33 12.43 1.72 4.57
CA PHE A 33 11.67 1.57 5.81
C PHE A 33 10.55 2.60 5.93
N LEU A 34 10.88 3.88 5.78
CA LEU A 34 9.91 4.97 5.90
C LEU A 34 8.84 4.90 4.80
N MET A 35 9.25 4.62 3.56
CA MET A 35 8.33 4.51 2.44
C MET A 35 7.40 3.30 2.58
N CYS A 36 7.88 2.15 2.99
CA CYS A 36 7.04 0.97 3.26
C CYS A 36 5.99 1.27 4.33
N ALA A 37 6.39 1.89 5.46
CA ALA A 37 5.46 2.26 6.52
C ALA A 37 4.39 3.25 6.00
N ALA A 38 4.80 4.28 5.25
CA ALA A 38 3.89 5.26 4.66
C ALA A 38 2.94 4.63 3.64
N LEU A 39 3.47 3.84 2.70
CA LEU A 39 2.67 3.19 1.66
C LEU A 39 1.66 2.20 2.23
N GLY A 40 2.05 1.41 3.23
CA GLY A 40 1.11 0.51 3.88
C GLY A 40 0.02 1.26 4.66
N THR A 41 0.37 2.39 5.30
CA THR A 41 -0.62 3.26 5.97
C THR A 41 -1.59 3.86 4.95
N ILE A 42 -1.06 4.38 3.83
CA ILE A 42 -1.88 4.90 2.71
C ILE A 42 -2.78 3.80 2.16
N GLY A 43 -2.24 2.60 1.91
CA GLY A 43 -2.99 1.44 1.47
C GLY A 43 -4.20 1.17 2.35
N GLY A 44 -4.02 1.27 3.68
CA GLY A 44 -5.11 1.10 4.65
C GLY A 44 -6.19 2.18 4.61
N LEU A 45 -5.98 3.27 3.90
CA LEU A 45 -6.98 4.33 3.71
C LEU A 45 -7.63 4.29 2.33
N LEU A 46 -6.99 3.63 1.34
CA LEU A 46 -7.44 3.62 -0.05
C LEU A 46 -8.89 3.15 -0.25
N PRO A 47 -9.37 2.07 0.42
CA PRO A 47 -10.74 1.61 0.22
C PRO A 47 -11.80 2.64 0.63
N ASP A 48 -11.54 3.43 1.68
CA ASP A 48 -12.45 4.49 2.14
C ASP A 48 -12.46 5.74 1.25
N LEU A 49 -11.58 5.79 0.26
CA LEU A 49 -11.50 6.89 -0.69
C LEU A 49 -12.66 6.90 -1.72
N ASP A 50 -13.62 5.98 -1.61
CA ASP A 50 -14.79 5.92 -2.49
C ASP A 50 -15.96 6.82 -2.03
N SER A 51 -15.86 7.44 -0.86
CA SER A 51 -16.91 8.31 -0.34
C SER A 51 -16.82 9.72 -0.91
N ASP A 52 -17.77 10.08 -1.78
CA ASP A 52 -17.85 11.37 -2.48
C ASP A 52 -17.43 12.58 -1.65
N ASN A 53 -16.38 13.29 -2.07
CA ASN A 53 -15.96 14.61 -1.55
C ASN A 53 -15.76 14.71 -0.02
N SER A 54 -15.63 13.59 0.69
CA SER A 54 -15.44 13.60 2.13
C SER A 54 -14.07 14.21 2.52
N THR A 55 -14.00 14.80 3.71
CA THR A 55 -12.75 15.34 4.27
C THR A 55 -11.64 14.26 4.33
N PRO A 56 -11.91 12.98 4.67
CA PRO A 56 -10.92 11.91 4.64
C PRO A 56 -10.28 11.67 3.28
N ILE A 57 -11.05 11.70 2.19
CA ILE A 57 -10.51 11.59 0.83
C ILE A 57 -9.51 12.69 0.53
N LYS A 58 -9.91 13.94 0.78
CA LYS A 58 -9.04 15.09 0.51
C LYS A 58 -7.76 15.02 1.32
N LEU A 59 -7.86 14.59 2.59
CA LEU A 59 -6.69 14.40 3.45
C LEU A 59 -5.79 13.26 2.94
N GLY A 60 -6.37 12.11 2.59
CA GLY A 60 -5.65 10.97 2.04
C GLY A 60 -4.91 11.32 0.75
N PHE A 61 -5.58 12.00 -0.20
CA PHE A 61 -4.94 12.45 -1.43
C PHE A 61 -3.89 13.55 -1.20
N ASN A 62 -4.04 14.42 -0.21
CA ASN A 62 -2.98 15.35 0.16
C ASN A 62 -1.73 14.60 0.64
N LEU A 63 -1.90 13.58 1.48
CA LEU A 63 -0.80 12.76 1.96
C LEU A 63 -0.11 11.99 0.82
N ILE A 64 -0.89 11.34 -0.03
CA ILE A 64 -0.38 10.63 -1.22
C ILE A 64 0.38 11.59 -2.14
N SER A 65 -0.17 12.78 -2.39
CA SER A 65 0.46 13.80 -3.23
C SER A 65 1.78 14.27 -2.65
N PHE A 66 1.83 14.47 -1.32
CA PHE A 66 3.05 14.84 -0.62
C PHE A 66 4.12 13.75 -0.72
N VAL A 67 3.77 12.49 -0.44
CA VAL A 67 4.70 11.34 -0.51
C VAL A 67 5.21 11.15 -1.94
N PHE A 68 4.35 11.26 -2.94
CA PHE A 68 4.73 11.16 -4.35
C PHE A 68 5.70 12.28 -4.76
N ALA A 69 5.36 13.54 -4.44
CA ALA A 69 6.20 14.68 -4.77
C ALA A 69 7.57 14.60 -4.07
N PHE A 70 7.58 14.17 -2.80
CA PHE A 70 8.82 13.95 -2.05
C PHE A 70 9.66 12.82 -2.66
N GLY A 71 9.02 11.72 -3.07
CA GLY A 71 9.68 10.62 -3.76
C GLY A 71 10.37 11.06 -5.06
N LEU A 72 9.68 11.88 -5.88
CA LEU A 72 10.26 12.47 -7.10
C LEU A 72 11.50 13.31 -6.79
N VAL A 73 11.43 14.19 -5.79
CA VAL A 73 12.58 15.01 -5.37
C VAL A 73 13.75 14.15 -4.89
N MET A 74 13.47 13.14 -4.09
CA MET A 74 14.51 12.21 -3.60
C MET A 74 15.18 11.46 -4.74
N HIS A 75 14.41 11.04 -5.74
CA HIS A 75 14.94 10.34 -6.92
C HIS A 75 15.90 11.23 -7.73
N TRP A 76 15.51 12.49 -7.99
CA TRP A 76 16.26 13.39 -8.86
C TRP A 76 17.22 14.36 -8.12
N ARG A 77 17.37 14.22 -6.80
CA ARG A 77 18.16 15.14 -5.96
C ARG A 77 19.64 15.31 -6.36
N GLY A 78 20.21 14.29 -7.00
CA GLY A 78 21.60 14.29 -7.43
C GLY A 78 21.84 14.88 -8.81
N GLU A 79 20.80 15.05 -9.62
CA GLU A 79 20.92 15.45 -11.04
C GLU A 79 20.35 16.85 -11.31
N LEU A 80 19.39 17.30 -10.49
CA LEU A 80 18.69 18.56 -10.72
C LEU A 80 19.14 19.68 -9.77
N SER A 81 19.10 20.91 -10.27
CA SER A 81 19.32 22.10 -9.45
C SER A 81 18.21 22.28 -8.41
N LEU A 82 18.48 23.04 -7.33
CA LEU A 82 17.50 23.31 -6.28
C LEU A 82 16.19 23.89 -6.84
N LEU A 83 16.29 24.85 -7.78
CA LEU A 83 15.11 25.44 -8.41
C LEU A 83 14.30 24.39 -9.19
N ALA A 84 14.97 23.52 -9.96
CA ALA A 84 14.33 22.45 -10.70
C ALA A 84 13.66 21.44 -9.77
N LEU A 85 14.27 21.09 -8.63
CA LEU A 85 13.67 20.24 -7.61
C LEU A 85 12.43 20.87 -6.98
N MET A 86 12.43 22.17 -6.71
CA MET A 86 11.25 22.89 -6.21
C MET A 86 10.10 22.87 -7.22
N VAL A 87 10.40 23.12 -8.50
CA VAL A 87 9.40 23.03 -9.57
C VAL A 87 8.87 21.62 -9.72
N LEU A 88 9.74 20.60 -9.68
CA LEU A 88 9.36 19.19 -9.75
C LEU A 88 8.45 18.80 -8.59
N TRP A 89 8.76 19.28 -7.37
CA TRP A 89 7.93 19.04 -6.19
C TRP A 89 6.54 19.64 -6.33
N LEU A 90 6.44 20.90 -6.73
CA LEU A 90 5.15 21.56 -6.94
C LEU A 90 4.35 20.93 -8.08
N ALA A 91 5.00 20.61 -9.19
CA ALA A 91 4.37 19.95 -10.33
C ALA A 91 3.88 18.53 -9.97
N GLY A 92 4.70 17.74 -9.30
CA GLY A 92 4.35 16.40 -8.85
C GLY A 92 3.19 16.40 -7.85
N TYR A 93 3.24 17.30 -6.86
CA TYR A 93 2.15 17.49 -5.92
C TYR A 93 0.86 17.91 -6.62
N GLY A 94 0.93 18.92 -7.48
CA GLY A 94 -0.22 19.44 -8.24
C GLY A 94 -0.82 18.38 -9.18
N PHE A 95 0.02 17.62 -9.88
CA PHE A 95 -0.43 16.53 -10.73
C PHE A 95 -1.22 15.48 -9.95
N MET A 96 -0.66 14.97 -8.86
CA MET A 96 -1.34 13.98 -8.02
C MET A 96 -2.61 14.54 -7.38
N ARG A 97 -2.53 15.76 -6.83
CA ARG A 97 -3.62 16.36 -6.07
C ARG A 97 -4.80 16.81 -6.91
N TYR A 98 -4.56 17.24 -8.14
CA TYR A 98 -5.62 17.82 -8.99
C TYR A 98 -5.96 16.91 -10.17
N VAL A 99 -4.98 16.40 -10.90
CA VAL A 99 -5.23 15.58 -12.09
C VAL A 99 -5.60 14.15 -11.70
N VAL A 100 -4.75 13.48 -10.92
CA VAL A 100 -5.01 12.09 -10.52
C VAL A 100 -6.22 12.00 -9.60
N PHE A 101 -6.38 12.94 -8.68
CA PHE A 101 -7.57 13.03 -7.83
C PHE A 101 -8.86 13.21 -8.65
N TYR A 102 -8.85 14.10 -9.64
CA TYR A 102 -10.02 14.29 -10.52
C TYR A 102 -10.36 13.03 -11.30
N VAL A 103 -9.37 12.41 -11.94
CA VAL A 103 -9.56 11.14 -12.66
C VAL A 103 -10.07 10.05 -11.71
N PHE A 104 -9.46 9.92 -10.55
CA PHE A 104 -9.87 8.96 -9.53
C PHE A 104 -11.33 9.17 -9.14
N THR A 105 -11.73 10.38 -8.74
CA THR A 105 -13.11 10.67 -8.30
C THR A 105 -14.14 10.51 -9.41
N THR A 106 -13.79 10.75 -10.67
CA THR A 106 -14.68 10.49 -11.81
C THR A 106 -14.84 9.00 -12.11
N MET A 107 -13.80 8.19 -11.85
CA MET A 107 -13.86 6.73 -12.02
C MET A 107 -14.53 6.01 -10.85
N THR A 108 -14.61 6.62 -9.68
CA THR A 108 -15.13 6.02 -8.44
C THR A 108 -16.66 6.01 -8.32
N VAL A 109 -17.38 6.44 -9.33
CA VAL A 109 -18.86 6.38 -9.37
C VAL A 109 -19.43 4.94 -9.16
N HIS A 110 -18.58 3.91 -9.28
CA HIS A 110 -18.94 2.50 -9.08
C HIS A 110 -18.46 1.96 -7.71
N ARG A 111 -19.09 2.42 -6.65
CA ARG A 111 -18.79 2.11 -5.22
C ARG A 111 -18.55 0.63 -4.87
N GLY A 112 -19.00 -0.31 -5.68
CA GLY A 112 -18.86 -1.75 -5.38
C GLY A 112 -17.51 -2.36 -5.80
N VAL A 113 -16.85 -1.78 -6.80
CA VAL A 113 -15.69 -2.35 -7.49
C VAL A 113 -14.38 -1.97 -6.79
N ILE A 114 -14.30 -0.75 -6.26
CA ILE A 114 -13.09 -0.23 -5.58
C ILE A 114 -12.82 -0.99 -4.28
N HIS A 115 -13.86 -1.32 -3.51
CA HIS A 115 -13.77 -2.19 -2.33
C HIS A 115 -13.63 -3.66 -2.75
N SER A 116 -12.61 -3.98 -3.54
CA SER A 116 -12.36 -5.35 -3.99
C SER A 116 -10.88 -5.69 -3.98
N VAL A 117 -10.58 -6.96 -3.69
CA VAL A 117 -9.21 -7.47 -3.67
C VAL A 117 -8.50 -7.29 -5.02
N PRO A 118 -9.11 -7.60 -6.19
CA PRO A 118 -8.44 -7.41 -7.48
C PRO A 118 -8.11 -5.95 -7.77
N TYR A 119 -8.95 -4.98 -7.37
CA TYR A 119 -8.64 -3.56 -7.54
C TYR A 119 -7.41 -3.15 -6.70
N MET A 120 -7.35 -3.57 -5.43
CA MET A 120 -6.20 -3.27 -4.58
C MET A 120 -4.91 -3.96 -5.06
N ALA A 121 -5.02 -5.17 -5.62
CA ALA A 121 -3.88 -5.85 -6.24
C ALA A 121 -3.37 -5.11 -7.47
N ILE A 122 -4.25 -4.55 -8.30
CA ILE A 122 -3.88 -3.69 -9.43
C ILE A 122 -3.08 -2.48 -8.96
N LEU A 123 -3.52 -1.80 -7.90
CA LEU A 123 -2.80 -0.63 -7.36
C LEU A 123 -1.41 -1.01 -6.83
N GLY A 124 -1.30 -2.14 -6.13
CA GLY A 124 -0.02 -2.65 -5.66
C GLY A 124 0.94 -2.97 -6.80
N LEU A 125 0.49 -3.74 -7.81
CA LEU A 125 1.31 -4.09 -8.98
C LEU A 125 1.66 -2.87 -9.84
N ALA A 126 0.73 -1.94 -10.03
CA ALA A 126 1.01 -0.70 -10.74
C ALA A 126 2.10 0.13 -10.04
N LEU A 127 2.08 0.18 -8.70
CA LEU A 127 3.14 0.82 -7.92
C LEU A 127 4.47 0.07 -8.04
N THR A 128 4.47 -1.27 -8.02
CA THR A 128 5.68 -2.08 -8.24
C THR A 128 6.30 -1.76 -9.59
N TYR A 129 5.49 -1.78 -10.67
CA TYR A 129 5.93 -1.46 -12.02
C TYR A 129 6.44 -0.01 -12.10
N LEU A 130 5.68 0.96 -11.61
CA LEU A 130 6.09 2.37 -11.60
C LEU A 130 7.45 2.56 -10.89
N SER A 131 7.62 1.91 -9.74
CA SER A 131 8.85 2.03 -8.94
C SER A 131 10.05 1.42 -9.64
N HIS A 132 9.89 0.24 -10.28
CA HIS A 132 11.00 -0.46 -10.92
C HIS A 132 11.30 0.06 -12.31
N ASP A 133 10.30 0.10 -13.20
CA ASP A 133 10.51 0.33 -14.63
C ASP A 133 10.54 1.83 -14.99
N ILE A 134 9.90 2.68 -14.20
CA ILE A 134 9.85 4.13 -14.46
C ILE A 134 10.80 4.90 -13.55
N LEU A 135 10.80 4.60 -12.23
CA LEU A 135 11.68 5.28 -11.28
C LEU A 135 13.03 4.58 -11.10
N HIS A 136 13.26 3.43 -11.77
CA HIS A 136 14.50 2.65 -11.75
C HIS A 136 14.99 2.31 -10.33
N LEU A 137 14.05 2.08 -9.40
CA LEU A 137 14.38 1.65 -8.05
C LEU A 137 14.80 0.16 -8.03
N PRO A 138 15.58 -0.26 -7.02
CA PRO A 138 15.94 -1.66 -6.85
C PRO A 138 14.70 -2.55 -6.84
N LEU A 139 14.79 -3.70 -7.51
CA LEU A 139 13.67 -4.64 -7.71
C LEU A 139 13.01 -5.03 -6.38
N THR A 140 13.80 -5.37 -5.37
CA THR A 140 13.29 -5.77 -4.05
C THR A 140 12.52 -4.65 -3.35
N VAL A 141 13.03 -3.42 -3.42
CA VAL A 141 12.37 -2.23 -2.87
C VAL A 141 11.04 -1.97 -3.58
N SER A 142 11.03 -2.09 -4.92
CA SER A 142 9.83 -1.89 -5.74
C SER A 142 8.72 -2.90 -5.41
N TRP A 143 9.08 -4.17 -5.21
CA TRP A 143 8.13 -5.19 -4.75
C TRP A 143 7.62 -4.91 -3.35
N PHE A 144 8.47 -4.48 -2.42
CA PHE A 144 8.01 -4.10 -1.09
C PHE A 144 7.05 -2.92 -1.14
N TYR A 145 7.29 -1.91 -1.96
CA TYR A 145 6.37 -0.77 -2.09
C TYR A 145 4.98 -1.19 -2.53
N GLY A 146 4.88 -2.02 -3.58
CA GLY A 146 3.60 -2.56 -4.02
C GLY A 146 2.92 -3.46 -3.00
N LEU A 147 3.69 -4.35 -2.36
CA LEU A 147 3.18 -5.27 -1.34
C LEU A 147 2.72 -4.55 -0.08
N PHE A 148 3.41 -3.49 0.35
CA PHE A 148 2.97 -2.69 1.51
C PHE A 148 1.69 -1.93 1.20
N LEU A 149 1.57 -1.33 0.02
CA LEU A 149 0.34 -0.66 -0.41
C LEU A 149 -0.85 -1.64 -0.44
N PHE A 150 -0.67 -2.78 -1.09
CA PHE A 150 -1.67 -3.84 -1.15
C PHE A 150 -1.99 -4.41 0.24
N GLY A 151 -0.96 -4.72 1.05
CA GLY A 151 -1.11 -5.26 2.40
C GLY A 151 -1.89 -4.33 3.33
N GLY A 152 -1.61 -3.01 3.27
CA GLY A 152 -2.38 -2.01 4.00
C GLY A 152 -3.85 -2.01 3.61
N ALA A 153 -4.15 -2.07 2.31
CA ALA A 153 -5.53 -2.18 1.82
C ALA A 153 -6.20 -3.48 2.28
N MET A 154 -5.46 -4.59 2.33
CA MET A 154 -5.99 -5.86 2.86
C MET A 154 -6.28 -5.78 4.36
N VAL A 155 -5.46 -5.07 5.15
CA VAL A 155 -5.74 -4.79 6.57
C VAL A 155 -7.05 -4.03 6.73
N HIS A 156 -7.29 -3.01 5.88
CA HIS A 156 -8.56 -2.27 5.88
C HIS A 156 -9.75 -3.19 5.61
N LEU A 157 -9.72 -3.95 4.50
CA LEU A 157 -10.81 -4.85 4.14
C LEU A 157 -11.06 -5.92 5.21
N ALA A 158 -9.99 -6.42 5.84
CA ALA A 158 -10.09 -7.38 6.95
C ALA A 158 -10.75 -6.75 8.19
N LEU A 159 -10.41 -5.51 8.52
CA LEU A 159 -11.06 -4.78 9.62
C LEU A 159 -12.55 -4.57 9.36
N ASP A 160 -12.92 -4.18 8.15
CA ASP A 160 -14.32 -4.02 7.78
C ASP A 160 -15.10 -5.33 7.90
N GLU A 161 -14.50 -6.45 7.52
CA GLU A 161 -15.10 -7.77 7.69
C GLU A 161 -15.24 -8.11 9.17
N LEU A 162 -14.21 -7.90 10.01
CA LEU A 162 -14.25 -8.15 11.44
C LEU A 162 -15.31 -7.31 12.15
N TYR A 163 -15.41 -6.02 11.80
CA TYR A 163 -16.44 -5.12 12.36
C TYR A 163 -17.86 -5.37 11.82
N SER A 164 -18.00 -6.16 10.74
CA SER A 164 -19.29 -6.62 10.25
C SER A 164 -19.87 -7.75 11.12
N VAL A 165 -19.01 -8.50 11.80
CA VAL A 165 -19.40 -9.55 12.75
C VAL A 165 -19.60 -8.91 14.11
N ASN A 166 -20.86 -8.87 14.59
CA ASN A 166 -21.17 -8.34 15.93
C ASN A 166 -20.89 -9.41 16.98
N LEU A 167 -19.66 -9.44 17.50
CA LEU A 167 -19.18 -10.41 18.48
C LEU A 167 -19.99 -10.39 19.80
N SER A 168 -20.61 -9.25 20.16
CA SER A 168 -21.37 -9.11 21.40
C SER A 168 -22.78 -9.72 21.36
N ASN A 169 -23.36 -9.93 20.16
CA ASN A 169 -24.75 -10.42 20.02
C ASN A 169 -24.88 -11.69 19.13
N MET A 170 -23.78 -12.32 18.72
CA MET A 170 -23.74 -13.50 17.81
C MET A 170 -24.66 -13.38 16.57
N LYS A 171 -25.03 -12.16 16.16
CA LYS A 171 -25.81 -11.91 14.96
C LYS A 171 -24.88 -11.41 13.87
N MET A 172 -24.70 -12.20 12.82
CA MET A 172 -24.05 -11.76 11.59
C MET A 172 -24.90 -10.64 10.96
N LYS A 173 -24.32 -9.48 10.76
CA LYS A 173 -24.95 -8.44 9.94
C LYS A 173 -25.06 -8.95 8.51
N ARG A 174 -26.09 -8.51 7.76
CA ARG A 174 -26.27 -8.83 6.32
C ARG A 174 -25.05 -8.43 5.46
N SER A 175 -24.13 -7.63 5.98
CA SER A 175 -22.90 -7.18 5.33
C SER A 175 -21.68 -8.08 5.60
N SER A 176 -21.80 -9.15 6.38
CA SER A 176 -20.70 -10.11 6.59
C SER A 176 -20.43 -10.86 5.27
N GLY A 177 -19.15 -11.00 4.90
CA GLY A 177 -18.73 -11.56 3.61
C GLY A 177 -18.76 -10.60 2.43
N THR A 178 -18.98 -9.29 2.68
CA THR A 178 -19.09 -8.29 1.60
C THR A 178 -17.93 -7.31 1.53
N ALA A 179 -17.00 -7.32 2.49
CA ALA A 179 -15.86 -6.41 2.50
C ALA A 179 -14.70 -6.93 1.63
N MET A 180 -14.37 -8.22 1.71
CA MET A 180 -13.34 -8.86 0.86
C MET A 180 -13.94 -9.41 -0.44
N LYS A 181 -14.35 -8.53 -1.35
CA LYS A 181 -14.95 -8.95 -2.62
C LYS A 181 -13.89 -9.37 -3.63
N PHE A 182 -14.06 -10.56 -4.19
CA PHE A 182 -13.33 -11.01 -5.39
C PHE A 182 -14.15 -10.84 -6.66
N TYR A 183 -15.48 -10.89 -6.54
CA TYR A 183 -16.41 -10.79 -7.65
C TYR A 183 -17.78 -10.33 -7.17
N GLN A 184 -18.49 -9.56 -8.03
CA GLN A 184 -19.88 -9.17 -7.81
C GLN A 184 -20.67 -9.28 -9.11
N HIS A 185 -21.73 -10.07 -9.10
CA HIS A 185 -22.55 -10.36 -10.29
C HIS A 185 -23.14 -9.10 -10.94
N LYS A 186 -23.51 -8.10 -10.13
CA LYS A 186 -24.09 -6.84 -10.58
C LYS A 186 -23.12 -6.07 -11.49
N ASP A 187 -21.83 -6.16 -11.22
CA ASP A 187 -20.76 -5.39 -11.87
C ASP A 187 -19.81 -6.28 -12.69
N LYS A 188 -20.34 -7.39 -13.26
CA LYS A 188 -19.56 -8.45 -13.92
C LYS A 188 -18.57 -7.95 -14.98
N TRP A 189 -18.94 -6.93 -15.76
CA TRP A 189 -18.10 -6.38 -16.82
C TRP A 189 -16.93 -5.56 -16.26
N TRP A 190 -17.15 -4.87 -15.15
CA TRP A 190 -16.09 -4.18 -14.43
C TRP A 190 -15.08 -5.16 -13.81
N TYR A 191 -15.56 -6.26 -13.21
CA TYR A 191 -14.68 -7.31 -12.71
C TYR A 191 -13.91 -8.01 -13.83
N LEU A 192 -14.53 -8.25 -14.98
CA LEU A 192 -13.82 -8.78 -16.16
C LEU A 192 -12.68 -7.82 -16.55
N LEU A 193 -12.96 -6.53 -16.66
CA LEU A 193 -11.94 -5.52 -16.97
C LEU A 193 -10.82 -5.49 -15.92
N LEU A 194 -11.15 -5.54 -14.63
CA LEU A 194 -10.16 -5.61 -13.55
C LEU A 194 -9.25 -6.84 -13.69
N TYR A 195 -9.81 -8.00 -13.96
CA TYR A 195 -9.00 -9.22 -14.12
C TYR A 195 -8.15 -9.20 -15.38
N VAL A 196 -8.61 -8.58 -16.45
CA VAL A 196 -7.79 -8.36 -17.67
C VAL A 196 -6.63 -7.41 -17.34
N ILE A 197 -6.89 -6.29 -16.66
CA ILE A 197 -5.84 -5.34 -16.25
C ILE A 197 -4.86 -6.02 -15.28
N LEU A 198 -5.36 -6.80 -14.32
CA LEU A 198 -4.54 -7.54 -13.36
C LEU A 198 -3.61 -8.54 -14.08
N ALA A 199 -4.16 -9.29 -15.03
CA ALA A 199 -3.37 -10.25 -15.82
C ALA A 199 -2.29 -9.53 -16.66
N LEU A 200 -2.63 -8.39 -17.24
CA LEU A 200 -1.67 -7.58 -18.01
C LEU A 200 -0.56 -7.04 -17.10
N LEU A 201 -0.89 -6.51 -15.95
CA LEU A 201 0.10 -6.03 -14.97
C LEU A 201 0.98 -7.17 -14.44
N LEU A 202 0.42 -8.35 -14.19
CA LEU A 202 1.21 -9.53 -13.81
C LEU A 202 2.16 -9.97 -14.93
N TYR A 203 1.75 -9.85 -16.20
CA TYR A 203 2.59 -10.18 -17.35
C TYR A 203 3.78 -9.23 -17.51
N ILE A 204 3.58 -7.91 -17.26
CA ILE A 204 4.64 -6.91 -17.39
C ILE A 204 5.38 -6.65 -16.06
N ALA A 205 4.93 -7.25 -14.96
CA ALA A 205 5.56 -7.06 -13.65
C ALA A 205 7.03 -7.47 -13.66
N PRO A 206 7.89 -6.79 -12.89
CA PRO A 206 9.28 -7.19 -12.72
C PRO A 206 9.41 -8.63 -12.22
N PRO A 207 10.54 -9.33 -12.50
CA PRO A 207 10.73 -10.74 -12.11
C PRO A 207 10.50 -10.96 -10.61
N PHE A 208 9.53 -11.79 -10.26
CA PHE A 208 9.20 -12.10 -8.86
C PHE A 208 10.19 -13.08 -8.23
N ASP A 209 10.80 -13.95 -9.04
CA ASP A 209 11.71 -15.00 -8.52
C ASP A 209 12.91 -14.43 -7.79
N THR A 210 13.50 -13.35 -8.31
CA THR A 210 14.63 -12.66 -7.67
C THR A 210 14.22 -12.04 -6.33
N PHE A 211 13.04 -11.42 -6.26
CA PHE A 211 12.48 -10.89 -5.02
C PHE A 211 12.27 -12.02 -4.01
N TRP A 212 11.64 -13.12 -4.45
CA TRP A 212 11.37 -14.28 -3.60
C TRP A 212 12.65 -14.92 -3.05
N GLN A 213 13.68 -15.06 -3.87
CA GLN A 213 14.99 -15.57 -3.43
C GLN A 213 15.59 -14.71 -2.32
N GLN A 214 15.53 -13.38 -2.43
CA GLN A 214 16.06 -12.48 -1.40
C GLN A 214 15.23 -12.51 -0.11
N VAL A 215 13.92 -12.56 -0.21
CA VAL A 215 13.04 -12.64 0.97
C VAL A 215 13.09 -14.00 1.63
N SER A 216 13.31 -15.08 0.88
CA SER A 216 13.41 -16.44 1.43
C SER A 216 14.82 -16.79 1.90
N ASP A 217 15.81 -15.92 1.74
CA ASP A 217 17.19 -16.15 2.20
C ASP A 217 17.24 -16.27 3.74
N PRO A 218 17.66 -17.43 4.28
CA PRO A 218 17.79 -17.61 5.71
C PRO A 218 18.75 -16.61 6.37
N ALA A 219 19.74 -16.08 5.63
CA ALA A 219 20.71 -15.11 6.16
C ALA A 219 20.06 -13.78 6.50
N ALA A 220 19.06 -13.31 5.73
CA ALA A 220 18.31 -12.10 6.05
C ALA A 220 17.56 -12.24 7.38
N TRP A 221 16.92 -13.38 7.59
CA TRP A 221 16.14 -13.66 8.81
C TRP A 221 17.03 -14.00 10.02
N ALA A 222 18.24 -14.51 9.81
CA ALA A 222 19.22 -14.69 10.89
C ALA A 222 19.59 -13.35 11.53
N LYS A 223 19.80 -12.29 10.74
CA LYS A 223 20.02 -10.92 11.25
C LYS A 223 18.87 -10.44 12.13
N LEU A 224 17.63 -10.67 11.68
CA LEU A 224 16.45 -10.33 12.46
C LEU A 224 16.42 -11.10 13.80
N LYS A 225 16.65 -12.42 13.78
CA LYS A 225 16.66 -13.25 14.99
C LYS A 225 17.69 -12.78 16.00
N LEU A 226 18.88 -12.40 15.57
CA LEU A 226 19.94 -11.88 16.44
C LEU A 226 19.54 -10.54 17.11
N GLY A 227 18.77 -9.70 16.41
CA GLY A 227 18.31 -8.40 16.90
C GLY A 227 16.93 -8.43 17.61
N LEU A 228 16.27 -9.59 17.69
CA LEU A 228 14.90 -9.68 18.21
C LEU A 228 14.81 -9.46 19.73
N TRP A 229 15.83 -9.94 20.46
CA TRP A 229 15.85 -9.87 21.91
C TRP A 229 16.86 -8.85 22.41
N PRO A 230 16.50 -7.99 23.37
CA PRO A 230 17.45 -7.13 24.06
C PRO A 230 18.61 -7.97 24.67
N GLU A 231 19.81 -7.43 24.69
CA GLU A 231 21.00 -8.11 25.24
C GLU A 231 20.76 -8.60 26.70
N LEU A 232 19.96 -7.84 27.46
CA LEU A 232 19.55 -8.19 28.83
C LEU A 232 18.78 -9.51 28.94
N ILE A 233 18.05 -9.90 27.88
CA ILE A 233 17.21 -11.11 27.89
C ILE A 233 17.95 -12.27 27.23
N LYS A 234 18.92 -12.04 26.36
CA LYS A 234 19.71 -13.09 25.72
C LYS A 234 20.43 -13.99 26.73
N GLY A 235 20.92 -13.41 27.84
CA GLY A 235 21.54 -14.16 28.91
C GLY A 235 20.59 -15.05 29.74
N TRP A 236 19.28 -14.91 29.59
CA TRP A 236 18.28 -15.73 30.28
C TRP A 236 17.75 -16.89 29.42
N LEU A 237 18.01 -16.83 28.10
CA LEU A 237 17.53 -17.80 27.10
C LEU A 237 18.64 -18.74 26.59
N SER A 238 19.86 -18.53 27.02
CA SER A 238 21.04 -19.39 26.78
C SER A 238 21.24 -20.34 27.97
#